data_94e9cd3fc039fdb76241a5926adab5ed
#
_entry.id   94e9cd3fc039fdb76241a5926adab5ed
#
_cell.length_a   1.000
_cell.length_b   1.000
_cell.length_c   1.000
_cell.angle_alpha   90.00
_cell.angle_beta   90.00
_cell.angle_gamma   90.00
#
_symmetry.space_group_name_H-M   'P 1'
#
loop_
_entity.id
_entity.type
_entity.pdbx_description
1 polymer ?
#
loop_
_entity_poly.entity_id
_entity_poly.type
_entity_poly.pdbx_seq_one_letter_code
_entity_poly.pdbx_strand_id
1 'polypeptide(L)'
;MEEIKVYHSVWKRLPVILIGLAFSAGAVLALWQGRGQAWKAWLCLLLFGVGSLLYLYLTLKERWSGKPYLTVTATSLIVNNGYVFGRGWYMSEIDLADVDHFELVPRSILHKRGPRLRIHYKGRMEDKYPTDLVFHGQIPVGDIDMKPQLLCDLLNEQLRS
;
A
#
# COMPACT_ATOMS: atom_id res chain seq x y z
N MET A 1 -2.39 25.63 -3.69
CA MET A 1 -1.86 24.49 -4.49
C MET A 1 -2.92 23.41 -4.48
N GLU A 2 -3.11 22.70 -5.59
CA GLU A 2 -4.11 21.63 -5.70
C GLU A 2 -3.66 20.41 -4.88
N GLU A 3 -4.59 19.80 -4.15
CA GLU A 3 -4.34 18.60 -3.34
C GLU A 3 -4.00 17.41 -4.24
N ILE A 4 -2.83 16.78 -4.04
CA ILE A 4 -2.40 15.63 -4.81
C ILE A 4 -2.82 14.35 -4.10
N LYS A 5 -3.66 13.54 -4.75
CA LYS A 5 -4.16 12.26 -4.22
C LYS A 5 -3.50 11.10 -4.95
N VAL A 6 -2.85 10.22 -4.19
CA VAL A 6 -2.16 9.04 -4.70
C VAL A 6 -2.86 7.78 -4.20
N TYR A 7 -3.24 6.89 -5.12
CA TYR A 7 -3.95 5.65 -4.83
C TYR A 7 -3.06 4.44 -5.09
N HIS A 8 -3.43 3.30 -4.55
CA HIS A 8 -2.81 2.05 -4.96
C HIS A 8 -3.17 1.69 -6.41
N SER A 9 -2.19 1.17 -7.14
CA SER A 9 -2.37 0.76 -8.53
C SER A 9 -3.11 -0.56 -8.63
N VAL A 10 -4.29 -0.54 -9.24
CA VAL A 10 -5.05 -1.76 -9.55
C VAL A 10 -4.23 -2.68 -10.47
N TRP A 11 -3.55 -2.11 -11.47
CA TRP A 11 -2.77 -2.87 -12.43
C TRP A 11 -1.60 -3.64 -11.82
N LYS A 12 -0.92 -3.07 -10.82
CA LYS A 12 0.17 -3.74 -10.12
C LYS A 12 -0.31 -4.86 -9.20
N ARG A 13 -1.56 -4.80 -8.75
CA ARG A 13 -2.21 -5.80 -7.89
C ARG A 13 -2.94 -6.89 -8.69
N LEU A 14 -3.30 -6.59 -9.94
CA LEU A 14 -4.04 -7.51 -10.81
C LEU A 14 -3.39 -8.90 -10.96
N PRO A 15 -2.06 -9.04 -11.14
CA PRO A 15 -1.43 -10.36 -11.26
C PRO A 15 -1.68 -11.26 -10.03
N VAL A 16 -1.62 -10.69 -8.83
CA VAL A 16 -1.88 -11.45 -7.59
C VAL A 16 -3.32 -11.93 -7.53
N ILE A 17 -4.27 -11.07 -7.93
CA ILE A 17 -5.70 -11.41 -7.99
C ILE A 17 -5.93 -12.53 -9.02
N LEU A 18 -5.35 -12.40 -10.22
CA LEU A 18 -5.49 -13.41 -11.28
C LEU A 18 -4.92 -14.77 -10.88
N ILE A 19 -3.77 -14.79 -10.23
CA ILE A 19 -3.17 -16.04 -9.71
C ILE A 19 -4.12 -16.69 -8.70
N GLY A 20 -4.64 -15.93 -7.75
CA GLY A 20 -5.58 -16.47 -6.76
C GLY A 20 -6.87 -17.00 -7.39
N LEU A 21 -7.41 -16.32 -8.39
CA LEU A 21 -8.58 -16.79 -9.15
C LEU A 21 -8.27 -18.05 -9.95
N ALA A 22 -7.07 -18.18 -10.55
CA ALA A 22 -6.65 -19.38 -11.27
C ALA A 22 -6.56 -20.60 -10.34
N PHE A 23 -5.99 -20.44 -9.13
CA PHE A 23 -5.99 -21.49 -8.10
C PHE A 23 -7.41 -21.90 -7.69
N SER A 24 -8.31 -20.93 -7.55
CA SER A 24 -9.72 -21.18 -7.22
C SER A 24 -10.42 -21.97 -8.33
N ALA A 25 -10.22 -21.62 -9.60
CA ALA A 25 -10.76 -22.33 -10.73
C ALA A 25 -10.24 -23.78 -10.78
N GLY A 26 -8.95 -24.00 -10.53
CA GLY A 26 -8.36 -25.33 -10.41
C GLY A 26 -8.98 -26.16 -9.29
N ALA A 27 -9.26 -25.54 -8.14
CA ALA A 27 -9.91 -26.21 -7.01
C ALA A 27 -11.37 -26.61 -7.34
N VAL A 28 -12.12 -25.76 -8.03
CA VAL A 28 -13.49 -26.10 -8.52
C VAL A 28 -13.45 -27.27 -9.47
N LEU A 29 -12.52 -27.27 -10.44
CA LEU A 29 -12.35 -28.38 -11.39
C LEU A 29 -12.00 -29.70 -10.68
N ALA A 30 -11.11 -29.64 -9.67
CA ALA A 30 -10.75 -30.81 -8.88
C ALA A 30 -11.93 -31.39 -8.10
N LEU A 31 -12.78 -30.55 -7.53
CA LEU A 31 -14.04 -30.97 -6.88
C LEU A 31 -15.01 -31.61 -7.86
N TRP A 32 -15.17 -30.99 -9.03
CA TRP A 32 -16.11 -31.48 -10.06
C TRP A 32 -15.67 -32.84 -10.63
N GLN A 33 -14.38 -33.06 -10.80
CA GLN A 33 -13.84 -34.32 -11.29
C GLN A 33 -13.80 -35.44 -10.23
N GLY A 34 -14.15 -35.14 -8.97
CA GLY A 34 -14.02 -36.08 -7.86
C GLY A 34 -12.60 -36.54 -7.58
N ARG A 35 -11.59 -35.84 -8.13
CA ARG A 35 -10.17 -36.15 -7.97
C ARG A 35 -9.59 -35.45 -6.76
N GLY A 36 -8.99 -36.24 -5.87
CA GLY A 36 -8.25 -35.68 -4.72
C GLY A 36 -9.06 -35.56 -3.43
N GLN A 37 -8.40 -34.98 -2.43
CA GLN A 37 -9.01 -34.77 -1.12
C GLN A 37 -9.87 -33.51 -1.15
N ALA A 38 -11.18 -33.67 -1.10
CA ALA A 38 -12.17 -32.56 -1.20
C ALA A 38 -11.88 -31.42 -0.23
N TRP A 39 -11.40 -31.74 0.99
CA TRP A 39 -11.09 -30.71 1.98
C TRP A 39 -9.94 -29.76 1.54
N LYS A 40 -8.96 -30.24 0.78
CA LYS A 40 -7.87 -29.42 0.22
C LYS A 40 -8.40 -28.45 -0.82
N ALA A 41 -9.31 -28.91 -1.67
CA ALA A 41 -9.93 -28.05 -2.67
C ALA A 41 -10.80 -26.98 -2.02
N TRP A 42 -11.57 -27.31 -0.98
CA TRP A 42 -12.31 -26.32 -0.18
C TRP A 42 -11.41 -25.31 0.50
N LEU A 43 -10.29 -25.76 1.10
CA LEU A 43 -9.30 -24.87 1.72
C LEU A 43 -8.69 -23.91 0.68
N CYS A 44 -8.39 -24.43 -0.51
CA CYS A 44 -7.87 -23.64 -1.62
C CYS A 44 -8.87 -22.55 -2.08
N LEU A 45 -10.15 -22.92 -2.22
CA LEU A 45 -11.22 -21.97 -2.56
C LEU A 45 -11.37 -20.89 -1.49
N LEU A 46 -11.32 -21.24 -0.22
CA LEU A 46 -11.47 -20.29 0.88
C LEU A 46 -10.27 -19.33 0.94
N LEU A 47 -9.05 -19.84 0.85
CA LEU A 47 -7.85 -19.00 0.95
C LEU A 47 -7.63 -18.14 -0.30
N PHE A 48 -7.71 -18.75 -1.48
CA PHE A 48 -7.39 -18.03 -2.73
C PHE A 48 -8.62 -17.38 -3.36
N GLY A 49 -9.78 -18.01 -3.31
CA GLY A 49 -11.01 -17.45 -3.86
C GLY A 49 -11.50 -16.24 -3.05
N VAL A 50 -11.82 -16.48 -1.79
CA VAL A 50 -12.32 -15.43 -0.90
C VAL A 50 -11.24 -14.37 -0.67
N GLY A 51 -9.97 -14.79 -0.49
CA GLY A 51 -8.85 -13.88 -0.29
C GLY A 51 -8.64 -12.95 -1.48
N SER A 52 -8.69 -13.46 -2.72
CA SER A 52 -8.55 -12.66 -3.94
C SER A 52 -9.70 -11.68 -4.15
N LEU A 53 -10.94 -12.13 -3.89
CA LEU A 53 -12.12 -11.26 -3.98
C LEU A 53 -12.09 -10.15 -2.92
N LEU A 54 -11.71 -10.49 -1.70
CA LEU A 54 -11.56 -9.51 -0.62
C LEU A 54 -10.47 -8.48 -0.97
N TYR A 55 -9.33 -8.94 -1.50
CA TYR A 55 -8.23 -8.07 -1.90
C TYR A 55 -8.62 -7.14 -3.05
N LEU A 56 -9.37 -7.65 -4.04
CA LEU A 56 -9.96 -6.85 -5.11
C LEU A 56 -10.94 -5.82 -4.55
N TYR A 57 -11.86 -6.25 -3.70
CA TYR A 57 -12.83 -5.36 -3.06
C TYR A 57 -12.16 -4.22 -2.29
N LEU A 58 -11.15 -4.52 -1.45
CA LEU A 58 -10.42 -3.52 -0.69
C LEU A 58 -9.69 -2.51 -1.60
N THR A 59 -9.11 -2.99 -2.70
CA THR A 59 -8.44 -2.14 -3.69
C THR A 59 -9.41 -1.19 -4.40
N LEU A 60 -10.60 -1.68 -4.76
CA LEU A 60 -11.64 -0.86 -5.39
C LEU A 60 -12.31 0.08 -4.40
N LYS A 61 -12.54 -0.38 -3.16
CA LYS A 61 -13.14 0.42 -2.09
C LYS A 61 -12.32 1.69 -1.80
N GLU A 62 -11.00 1.62 -1.84
CA GLU A 62 -10.12 2.77 -1.66
C GLU A 62 -10.45 3.88 -2.68
N ARG A 63 -10.68 3.53 -3.94
CA ARG A 63 -11.05 4.48 -5.00
C ARG A 63 -12.49 4.98 -4.88
N TRP A 64 -13.44 4.10 -4.56
CA TRP A 64 -14.86 4.45 -4.43
C TRP A 64 -15.13 5.31 -3.18
N SER A 65 -14.40 5.05 -2.09
CA SER A 65 -14.56 5.84 -0.86
C SER A 65 -13.88 7.20 -0.94
N GLY A 66 -13.12 7.49 -2.01
CA GLY A 66 -12.36 8.72 -2.15
C GLY A 66 -11.25 8.89 -1.12
N LYS A 67 -10.83 7.81 -0.44
CA LYS A 67 -9.76 7.82 0.56
C LYS A 67 -8.46 7.35 -0.11
N PRO A 68 -7.60 8.29 -0.57
CA PRO A 68 -6.34 7.94 -1.20
C PRO A 68 -5.37 7.32 -0.20
N TYR A 69 -4.40 6.56 -0.68
CA TYR A 69 -3.32 6.03 0.14
C TYR A 69 -2.42 7.14 0.71
N LEU A 70 -2.08 8.12 -0.14
CA LEU A 70 -1.35 9.32 0.24
C LEU A 70 -2.11 10.55 -0.24
N THR A 71 -2.13 11.58 0.60
CA THR A 71 -2.61 12.91 0.24
C THR A 71 -1.52 13.91 0.54
N VAL A 72 -1.10 14.66 -0.47
CA VAL A 72 -0.16 15.78 -0.31
C VAL A 72 -0.95 17.06 -0.35
N THR A 73 -0.92 17.82 0.73
CA THR A 73 -1.48 19.17 0.82
C THR A 73 -0.37 20.22 0.76
N ALA A 74 -0.72 21.50 0.81
CA ALA A 74 0.28 22.55 0.84
C ALA A 74 1.19 22.51 2.08
N THR A 75 0.71 21.96 3.19
CA THR A 75 1.39 21.99 4.49
C THR A 75 1.68 20.63 5.07
N SER A 76 1.00 19.57 4.61
CA SER A 76 1.12 18.25 5.21
C SER A 76 1.10 17.11 4.21
N LEU A 77 1.73 16.00 4.60
CA LEU A 77 1.63 14.70 3.95
C LEU A 77 0.78 13.79 4.82
N ILE A 78 -0.38 13.39 4.33
CA ILE A 78 -1.29 12.49 5.01
C ILE A 78 -1.13 11.09 4.43
N VAL A 79 -0.82 10.11 5.30
CA VAL A 79 -0.65 8.71 4.94
C VAL A 79 -1.82 7.90 5.51
N ASN A 80 -2.65 7.33 4.65
CA ASN A 80 -3.69 6.40 5.05
C ASN A 80 -3.13 4.98 5.04
N ASN A 81 -2.72 4.46 6.19
CA ASN A 81 -2.10 3.14 6.30
C ASN A 81 -3.08 1.97 6.17
N GLY A 82 -4.34 2.25 5.86
CA GLY A 82 -5.35 1.22 5.77
C GLY A 82 -5.71 0.57 7.11
N TYR A 83 -6.48 -0.53 7.03
CA TYR A 83 -6.91 -1.27 8.21
C TYR A 83 -5.79 -2.21 8.67
N VAL A 84 -5.26 -1.99 9.87
CA VAL A 84 -4.37 -2.93 10.55
C VAL A 84 -5.21 -3.78 11.51
N PHE A 85 -5.15 -5.09 11.35
CA PHE A 85 -5.89 -6.04 12.17
C PHE A 85 -5.63 -5.78 13.66
N GLY A 86 -6.69 -5.49 14.42
CA GLY A 86 -6.63 -5.20 15.85
C GLY A 86 -6.34 -3.74 16.24
N ARG A 87 -6.01 -2.85 15.30
CA ARG A 87 -5.71 -1.42 15.58
C ARG A 87 -6.61 -0.41 14.84
N GLY A 88 -7.48 -0.86 13.95
CA GLY A 88 -8.38 0.02 13.19
C GLY A 88 -7.73 0.71 11.99
N TRP A 89 -8.36 1.78 11.51
CA TRP A 89 -7.84 2.60 10.42
C TRP A 89 -6.81 3.59 10.97
N TYR A 90 -5.59 3.54 10.43
CA TYR A 90 -4.53 4.46 10.76
C TYR A 90 -4.42 5.57 9.72
N MET A 91 -4.41 6.80 10.17
CA MET A 91 -4.08 7.97 9.40
C MET A 91 -2.93 8.69 10.11
N SER A 92 -1.82 8.87 9.41
CA SER A 92 -0.68 9.64 9.90
C SER A 92 -0.59 10.93 9.12
N GLU A 93 -0.54 12.04 9.81
CA GLU A 93 -0.31 13.36 9.23
C GLU A 93 1.09 13.83 9.60
N ILE A 94 1.86 14.23 8.60
CA ILE A 94 3.23 14.69 8.75
C ILE A 94 3.27 16.13 8.23
N ASP A 95 3.63 17.05 9.10
CA ASP A 95 3.82 18.46 8.73
C ASP A 95 5.08 18.59 7.85
N LEU A 96 4.93 19.17 6.67
CA LEU A 96 6.04 19.38 5.75
C LEU A 96 7.06 20.38 6.29
N ALA A 97 6.67 21.25 7.22
CA ALA A 97 7.59 22.17 7.89
C ALA A 97 8.66 21.44 8.71
N ASP A 98 8.34 20.24 9.22
CA ASP A 98 9.26 19.39 10.00
C ASP A 98 10.16 18.51 9.14
N VAL A 99 9.91 18.44 7.83
CA VAL A 99 10.65 17.59 6.91
C VAL A 99 11.80 18.37 6.27
N ASP A 100 12.99 17.78 6.27
CA ASP A 100 14.17 18.30 5.59
C ASP A 100 14.15 17.93 4.10
N HIS A 101 14.04 16.64 3.83
CA HIS A 101 13.90 16.12 2.46
C HIS A 101 13.30 14.71 2.43
N PHE A 102 12.87 14.29 1.25
CA PHE A 102 12.45 12.93 0.95
C PHE A 102 13.49 12.22 0.11
N GLU A 103 13.78 10.97 0.46
CA GLU A 103 14.70 10.10 -0.27
C GLU A 103 13.96 8.87 -0.78
N LEU A 104 14.12 8.54 -2.06
CA LEU A 104 13.62 7.29 -2.60
C LEU A 104 14.63 6.17 -2.35
N VAL A 105 14.29 5.24 -1.47
CA VAL A 105 15.06 4.02 -1.22
C VAL A 105 14.62 2.97 -2.27
N PRO A 106 15.53 2.55 -3.17
CA PRO A 106 15.19 1.62 -4.23
C PRO A 106 14.85 0.23 -3.67
N ARG A 107 14.28 -0.62 -4.52
CA ARG A 107 13.97 -2.01 -4.19
C ARG A 107 15.24 -2.75 -3.77
N SER A 108 15.27 -3.29 -2.56
CA SER A 108 16.34 -4.18 -2.11
C SER A 108 16.05 -5.61 -2.50
N ILE A 109 16.93 -6.20 -3.30
CA ILE A 109 16.85 -7.61 -3.73
C ILE A 109 17.03 -8.54 -2.53
N LEU A 110 17.95 -8.20 -1.63
CA LEU A 110 18.27 -8.98 -0.42
C LEU A 110 17.11 -9.06 0.57
N HIS A 111 16.30 -8.02 0.68
CA HIS A 111 15.22 -7.95 1.68
C HIS A 111 13.83 -8.12 1.08
N LYS A 112 13.69 -8.42 -0.22
CA LYS A 112 12.42 -8.58 -0.94
C LYS A 112 11.41 -7.42 -0.73
N ARG A 113 11.91 -6.25 -0.33
CA ARG A 113 11.10 -5.07 -0.05
C ARG A 113 11.04 -4.18 -1.28
N GLY A 114 9.83 -3.75 -1.65
CA GLY A 114 9.60 -2.80 -2.73
C GLY A 114 10.24 -1.42 -2.45
N PRO A 115 10.18 -0.49 -3.42
CA PRO A 115 10.66 0.87 -3.22
C PRO A 115 9.91 1.55 -2.08
N ARG A 116 10.62 2.38 -1.32
CA ARG A 116 10.10 3.11 -0.16
C ARG A 116 10.53 4.56 -0.23
N LEU A 117 9.64 5.43 0.18
CA LEU A 117 9.93 6.83 0.43
C LEU A 117 10.39 6.98 1.87
N ARG A 118 11.64 7.40 2.08
CA ARG A 118 12.19 7.72 3.39
C ARG A 118 12.02 9.20 3.65
N ILE A 119 11.61 9.53 4.88
CA ILE A 119 11.43 10.88 5.35
C ILE A 119 12.62 11.25 6.23
N HIS A 120 13.30 12.33 5.89
CA HIS A 120 14.34 12.94 6.71
C HIS A 120 13.76 14.17 7.40
N TYR A 121 13.76 14.16 8.73
CA TYR A 121 13.20 15.24 9.54
C TYR A 121 14.26 16.27 9.91
N LYS A 122 13.81 17.54 10.11
CA LYS A 122 14.63 18.60 10.66
C LYS A 122 14.77 18.40 12.18
N GLY A 123 15.92 17.90 12.62
CA GLY A 123 16.19 17.67 14.05
C GLY A 123 15.62 16.34 14.60
N ARG A 124 15.60 16.22 15.94
CA ARG A 124 15.04 15.04 16.63
C ARG A 124 13.53 15.16 16.74
N MET A 125 12.81 14.49 15.86
CA MET A 125 11.34 14.48 15.83
C MET A 125 10.73 13.17 16.34
N GLU A 126 11.53 12.32 17.00
CA GLU A 126 11.11 11.00 17.51
C GLU A 126 9.93 11.08 18.48
N ASP A 127 9.85 12.18 19.26
CA ASP A 127 8.78 12.40 20.22
C ASP A 127 7.48 12.92 19.57
N LYS A 128 7.58 13.63 18.44
CA LYS A 128 6.42 14.21 17.74
C LYS A 128 5.74 13.20 16.81
N TYR A 129 6.53 12.34 16.17
CA TYR A 129 6.05 11.31 15.25
C TYR A 129 6.41 9.92 15.81
N PRO A 130 5.48 9.25 16.51
CA PRO A 130 5.72 7.91 17.03
C PRO A 130 6.14 6.96 15.91
N THR A 131 7.20 6.23 16.13
CA THR A 131 7.82 5.31 15.15
C THR A 131 6.87 4.26 14.58
N ASP A 132 5.79 3.96 15.29
CA ASP A 132 4.75 3.01 14.87
C ASP A 132 3.82 3.55 13.77
N LEU A 133 3.74 4.87 13.57
CA LEU A 133 2.78 5.47 12.65
C LEU A 133 3.27 5.51 11.21
N VAL A 134 4.57 5.65 10.98
CA VAL A 134 5.14 5.73 9.64
C VAL A 134 6.33 4.78 9.53
N PHE A 135 6.12 3.47 9.60
CA PHE A 135 7.11 2.44 9.28
C PHE A 135 8.58 2.87 9.51
N HIS A 136 8.90 3.41 10.68
CA HIS A 136 10.23 4.01 10.99
C HIS A 136 10.67 5.09 9.97
N GLY A 137 9.77 5.99 9.58
CA GLY A 137 10.06 7.04 8.59
C GLY A 137 10.14 6.56 7.15
N GLN A 138 9.61 5.37 6.83
CA GLN A 138 9.61 4.82 5.47
C GLN A 138 8.20 4.45 5.02
N ILE A 139 7.73 5.06 3.94
CA ILE A 139 6.41 4.81 3.34
C ILE A 139 6.59 3.86 2.14
N PRO A 140 5.92 2.69 2.10
CA PRO A 140 5.94 1.82 0.92
C PRO A 140 5.28 2.50 -0.28
N VAL A 141 6.00 2.62 -1.40
CA VAL A 141 5.49 3.26 -2.62
C VAL A 141 5.59 2.36 -3.86
N GLY A 142 5.73 1.04 -3.64
CA GLY A 142 5.86 0.06 -4.73
C GLY A 142 4.60 -0.09 -5.57
N ASP A 143 3.46 -0.06 -4.94
CA ASP A 143 2.16 -0.37 -5.59
C ASP A 143 1.28 0.84 -5.81
N ILE A 144 1.80 2.05 -5.73
CA ILE A 144 1.03 3.25 -6.04
C ILE A 144 0.85 3.43 -7.56
N ASP A 145 -0.15 4.18 -7.96
CA ASP A 145 -0.48 4.48 -9.35
C ASP A 145 0.43 5.55 -9.99
N MET A 146 1.23 6.22 -9.20
CA MET A 146 2.27 7.16 -9.61
C MET A 146 3.65 6.49 -9.62
N LYS A 147 4.59 7.00 -10.45
CA LYS A 147 5.99 6.57 -10.39
C LYS A 147 6.61 7.05 -9.07
N PRO A 148 7.25 6.17 -8.25
CA PRO A 148 7.83 6.54 -6.96
C PRO A 148 8.83 7.69 -7.04
N GLN A 149 9.63 7.76 -8.11
CA GLN A 149 10.56 8.86 -8.33
C GLN A 149 9.84 10.19 -8.52
N LEU A 150 8.79 10.22 -9.35
CA LEU A 150 8.00 11.41 -9.58
C LEU A 150 7.34 11.93 -8.29
N LEU A 151 6.85 11.02 -7.44
CA LEU A 151 6.31 11.40 -6.13
C LEU A 151 7.39 12.02 -5.24
N CYS A 152 8.58 11.43 -5.19
CA CYS A 152 9.71 11.94 -4.41
C CYS A 152 10.14 13.34 -4.89
N ASP A 153 10.22 13.54 -6.20
CA ASP A 153 10.60 14.82 -6.80
C ASP A 153 9.56 15.90 -6.51
N LEU A 154 8.25 15.60 -6.66
CA LEU A 154 7.15 16.51 -6.33
C LEU A 154 7.15 16.91 -4.85
N LEU A 155 7.36 15.97 -3.94
CA LEU A 155 7.43 16.25 -2.51
C LEU A 155 8.63 17.15 -2.17
N ASN A 156 9.79 16.91 -2.77
CA ASN A 156 10.97 17.75 -2.56
C ASN A 156 10.83 19.14 -3.22
N GLU A 157 10.11 19.27 -4.32
CA GLU A 157 9.76 20.54 -4.93
C GLU A 157 8.81 21.34 -4.02
N GLN A 158 7.84 20.65 -3.41
CA GLN A 158 6.91 21.25 -2.44
C GLN A 158 7.63 21.84 -1.22
N LEU A 159 8.70 21.16 -0.73
CA LEU A 159 9.48 21.64 0.42
C LEU A 159 10.29 22.92 0.11
N ARG A 160 10.50 23.23 -1.19
CA ARG A 160 11.27 24.40 -1.64
C ARG A 160 10.39 25.61 -1.96
N SER A 161 9.08 25.40 -2.10
CA SER A 161 8.11 26.45 -2.44
C SER A 161 7.60 27.18 -1.20
#